data_e11779299948dde98e26616f33253219
#
_entry.id   e11779299948dde98e26616f33253219
#
_cell.length_a   1.000
_cell.length_b   1.000
_cell.length_c   1.000
_cell.angle_alpha   90.00
_cell.angle_beta   90.00
_cell.angle_gamma   90.00
#
_symmetry.space_group_name_H-M   'P 1'
#
loop_
_entity.id
_entity.type
_entity.pdbx_description
1 polymer ?
#
loop_
_entity_poly.entity_id
_entity_poly.type
_entity_poly.pdbx_seq_one_letter_code
_entity_poly.pdbx_strand_id
1 'polypeptide(L)'
;LEDNYFIDSFIEIEKARGDVPLTYFEYGTLAAFLSLNEFPCDAWIIEVGLGGRLDATNILNPDVSIITNIALDHQEWLGNTISEIANEKAGIISSNAPCVCGALNTGTIIGETANKKNTDFYLIGDDFSLSDTNKGSVWSSERETIEEIKIPNHWAKGEKNNLATALMSIEACNADLLPKSESLNQLLESFSIPGRFQVIDYGIPWILDVAHNPNAAINFKERLETIELTDKNIMILSLMKDKNLEEFVSSFENIIAKWVVCTMNTSRSISGEEISERLSQKGLLDVTVLTDPDEAFEYIETINHNCNAVIVTGSFEIVGPCIQWLENKK
;
A
#
# COMPACT_ATOMS: atom_id res chain seq x y z
N LEU A 1 -13.80 4.40 -16.57
CA LEU A 1 -14.45 3.50 -17.54
C LEU A 1 -15.95 3.49 -17.30
N GLU A 2 -16.76 3.51 -18.37
CA GLU A 2 -18.21 3.33 -18.27
C GLU A 2 -18.54 1.85 -18.10
N ASP A 3 -19.70 1.55 -17.49
CA ASP A 3 -20.13 0.16 -17.21
C ASP A 3 -20.18 -0.73 -18.46
N ASN A 4 -20.45 -0.14 -19.62
CA ASN A 4 -20.51 -0.86 -20.89
C ASN A 4 -19.22 -1.60 -21.24
N TYR A 5 -18.03 -1.02 -20.94
CA TYR A 5 -16.75 -1.68 -21.17
C TYR A 5 -16.62 -2.99 -20.38
N PHE A 6 -17.11 -2.98 -19.13
CA PHE A 6 -17.11 -4.19 -18.31
C PHE A 6 -18.12 -5.23 -18.77
N ILE A 7 -19.34 -4.79 -19.15
CA ILE A 7 -20.39 -5.69 -19.63
C ILE A 7 -19.93 -6.41 -20.89
N ASP A 8 -19.38 -5.69 -21.87
CA ASP A 8 -18.90 -6.26 -23.12
C ASP A 8 -17.72 -7.22 -22.85
N SER A 9 -16.80 -6.86 -21.96
CA SER A 9 -15.70 -7.72 -21.54
C SER A 9 -16.20 -9.02 -20.89
N PHE A 10 -17.22 -8.95 -20.03
CA PHE A 10 -17.82 -10.14 -19.41
C PHE A 10 -18.46 -11.07 -20.45
N ILE A 11 -19.14 -10.53 -21.45
CA ILE A 11 -19.73 -11.31 -22.54
C ILE A 11 -18.63 -12.04 -23.33
N GLU A 12 -17.52 -11.37 -23.64
CA GLU A 12 -16.39 -11.98 -24.35
C GLU A 12 -15.73 -13.09 -23.53
N ILE A 13 -15.49 -12.84 -22.24
CA ILE A 13 -14.89 -13.84 -21.33
C ILE A 13 -15.77 -15.09 -21.27
N GLU A 14 -17.09 -14.93 -21.05
CA GLU A 14 -18.01 -16.05 -20.98
C GLU A 14 -18.02 -16.89 -22.27
N LYS A 15 -17.96 -16.22 -23.41
CA LYS A 15 -17.89 -16.88 -24.73
C LYS A 15 -16.57 -17.61 -24.95
N ALA A 16 -15.45 -17.03 -24.51
CA ALA A 16 -14.11 -17.55 -24.74
C ALA A 16 -13.73 -18.69 -23.78
N ARG A 17 -14.10 -18.57 -22.49
CA ARG A 17 -13.68 -19.54 -21.47
C ARG A 17 -14.35 -20.91 -21.59
N GLY A 18 -15.55 -20.98 -22.17
CA GLY A 18 -16.31 -22.25 -22.21
C GLY A 18 -16.49 -22.85 -20.81
N ASP A 19 -16.01 -24.09 -20.62
CA ASP A 19 -16.08 -24.81 -19.35
C ASP A 19 -14.84 -24.58 -18.43
N VAL A 20 -13.91 -23.69 -18.79
CA VAL A 20 -12.73 -23.38 -17.96
C VAL A 20 -13.17 -22.59 -16.73
N PRO A 21 -12.97 -23.10 -15.51
CA PRO A 21 -13.26 -22.36 -14.30
C PRO A 21 -12.25 -21.23 -14.12
N LEU A 22 -12.74 -20.05 -13.76
CA LEU A 22 -11.93 -18.89 -13.41
C LEU A 22 -12.24 -18.49 -11.97
N THR A 23 -11.22 -18.12 -11.21
CA THR A 23 -11.39 -17.44 -9.94
C THR A 23 -11.95 -16.03 -10.15
N TYR A 24 -12.48 -15.42 -9.10
CA TYR A 24 -12.95 -14.03 -9.16
C TYR A 24 -11.85 -13.07 -9.64
N PHE A 25 -10.62 -13.25 -9.15
CA PHE A 25 -9.49 -12.40 -9.51
C PHE A 25 -9.06 -12.60 -10.98
N GLU A 26 -8.95 -13.84 -11.46
CA GLU A 26 -8.64 -14.12 -12.86
C GLU A 26 -9.69 -13.56 -13.81
N TYR A 27 -10.97 -13.71 -13.45
CA TYR A 27 -12.08 -13.14 -14.23
C TYR A 27 -12.00 -11.61 -14.29
N GLY A 28 -11.80 -10.96 -13.14
CA GLY A 28 -11.65 -9.51 -13.04
C GLY A 28 -10.42 -9.00 -13.80
N THR A 29 -9.31 -9.71 -13.75
CA THR A 29 -8.08 -9.38 -14.50
C THR A 29 -8.30 -9.41 -16.00
N LEU A 30 -8.95 -10.48 -16.52
CA LEU A 30 -9.29 -10.57 -17.95
C LEU A 30 -10.25 -9.43 -18.37
N ALA A 31 -11.25 -9.14 -17.54
CA ALA A 31 -12.18 -8.05 -17.82
C ALA A 31 -11.48 -6.68 -17.86
N ALA A 32 -10.55 -6.46 -16.93
CA ALA A 32 -9.73 -5.23 -16.92
C ALA A 32 -8.90 -5.11 -18.20
N PHE A 33 -8.23 -6.17 -18.64
CA PHE A 33 -7.41 -6.14 -19.85
C PHE A 33 -8.22 -5.91 -21.12
N LEU A 34 -9.37 -6.56 -21.26
CA LEU A 34 -10.26 -6.33 -22.39
C LEU A 34 -10.78 -4.89 -22.39
N SER A 35 -11.23 -4.40 -21.24
CA SER A 35 -11.69 -3.02 -21.11
C SER A 35 -10.60 -1.99 -21.41
N LEU A 36 -9.38 -2.21 -20.94
CA LEU A 36 -8.24 -1.32 -21.20
C LEU A 36 -7.82 -1.34 -22.68
N ASN A 37 -7.95 -2.49 -23.34
CA ASN A 37 -7.66 -2.59 -24.78
C ASN A 37 -8.59 -1.75 -25.65
N GLU A 38 -9.85 -1.60 -25.24
CA GLU A 38 -10.84 -0.78 -25.95
C GLU A 38 -10.79 0.70 -25.54
N PHE A 39 -10.22 0.99 -24.35
CA PHE A 39 -10.15 2.35 -23.84
C PHE A 39 -8.84 3.03 -24.26
N PRO A 40 -8.89 4.23 -24.89
CA PRO A 40 -7.69 4.94 -25.31
C PRO A 40 -6.92 5.46 -24.10
N CYS A 41 -5.79 4.84 -23.77
CA CYS A 41 -4.89 5.26 -22.73
C CYS A 41 -3.42 5.17 -23.19
N ASP A 42 -2.59 6.08 -22.69
CA ASP A 42 -1.18 6.19 -23.07
C ASP A 42 -0.31 5.14 -22.35
N ALA A 43 -0.73 4.70 -21.16
CA ALA A 43 -0.01 3.72 -20.36
C ALA A 43 -0.97 2.86 -19.51
N TRP A 44 -0.58 1.61 -19.29
CA TRP A 44 -1.24 0.70 -18.37
C TRP A 44 -0.35 0.50 -17.15
N ILE A 45 -0.87 0.83 -15.97
CA ILE A 45 -0.20 0.55 -14.70
C ILE A 45 -0.91 -0.65 -14.08
N ILE A 46 -0.24 -1.79 -14.10
CA ILE A 46 -0.80 -3.08 -13.69
C ILE A 46 -0.19 -3.48 -12.35
N GLU A 47 -1.00 -3.56 -11.31
CA GLU A 47 -0.59 -4.04 -10.00
C GLU A 47 -0.84 -5.55 -9.89
N VAL A 48 0.19 -6.28 -9.44
CA VAL A 48 0.09 -7.71 -9.13
C VAL A 48 -0.81 -7.92 -7.92
N GLY A 49 -1.76 -8.83 -8.00
CA GLY A 49 -2.63 -9.15 -6.88
C GLY A 49 -1.91 -9.86 -5.73
N LEU A 50 -1.12 -10.89 -6.04
CA LEU A 50 -0.36 -11.66 -5.06
C LEU A 50 0.92 -12.27 -5.65
N GLY A 51 2.05 -12.04 -4.97
CA GLY A 51 3.34 -12.63 -5.35
C GLY A 51 3.90 -12.04 -6.62
N GLY A 52 3.68 -12.67 -7.76
CA GLY A 52 4.11 -12.23 -9.10
C GLY A 52 4.13 -13.38 -10.12
N ARG A 53 4.98 -14.37 -9.91
CA ARG A 53 5.23 -15.45 -10.87
C ARG A 53 3.98 -16.18 -11.37
N LEU A 54 3.04 -16.45 -10.49
CA LEU A 54 1.79 -17.17 -10.77
C LEU A 54 0.56 -16.26 -10.76
N ASP A 55 0.75 -14.95 -10.68
CA ASP A 55 -0.36 -14.01 -10.68
C ASP A 55 -1.01 -13.91 -12.07
N ALA A 56 -2.31 -13.72 -12.11
CA ALA A 56 -3.07 -13.60 -13.35
C ALA A 56 -2.58 -12.44 -14.24
N THR A 57 -2.09 -11.35 -13.63
CA THR A 57 -1.55 -10.20 -14.37
C THR A 57 -0.26 -10.51 -15.11
N ASN A 58 0.47 -11.56 -14.73
CA ASN A 58 1.78 -11.91 -15.29
C ASN A 58 1.70 -12.59 -16.69
N ILE A 59 0.53 -12.64 -17.29
CA ILE A 59 0.37 -13.03 -18.70
C ILE A 59 0.81 -11.93 -19.68
N LEU A 60 0.91 -10.69 -19.21
CA LEU A 60 1.35 -9.55 -20.01
C LEU A 60 2.87 -9.49 -20.10
N ASN A 61 3.36 -8.95 -21.23
CA ASN A 61 4.76 -8.58 -21.36
C ASN A 61 4.89 -7.08 -21.04
N PRO A 62 5.42 -6.69 -19.88
CA PRO A 62 5.54 -5.28 -19.52
C PRO A 62 6.67 -4.59 -20.29
N ASP A 63 6.54 -3.28 -20.49
CA ASP A 63 7.65 -2.43 -20.96
C ASP A 63 8.66 -2.13 -19.83
N VAL A 64 8.19 -2.15 -18.56
CA VAL A 64 9.01 -2.05 -17.36
C VAL A 64 8.41 -2.92 -16.25
N SER A 65 9.22 -3.76 -15.61
CA SER A 65 8.84 -4.49 -14.39
C SER A 65 9.27 -3.70 -13.16
N ILE A 66 8.38 -3.55 -12.17
CA ILE A 66 8.64 -2.77 -10.96
C ILE A 66 8.47 -3.66 -9.72
N ILE A 67 9.48 -3.69 -8.85
CA ILE A 67 9.42 -4.34 -7.52
C ILE A 67 9.68 -3.29 -6.47
N THR A 68 8.64 -2.87 -5.74
CA THR A 68 8.70 -1.72 -4.82
C THR A 68 9.41 -2.04 -3.51
N ASN A 69 8.93 -3.07 -2.79
CA ASN A 69 9.52 -3.53 -1.54
C ASN A 69 9.25 -5.02 -1.34
N ILE A 70 10.01 -5.64 -0.43
CA ILE A 70 9.83 -7.05 -0.05
C ILE A 70 9.87 -7.15 1.46
N ALA A 71 8.81 -7.72 2.03
CA ALA A 71 8.67 -8.00 3.45
C ALA A 71 7.99 -9.36 3.65
N LEU A 72 8.03 -9.90 4.87
CA LEU A 72 7.27 -11.09 5.23
C LEU A 72 5.78 -10.76 5.26
N ASP A 73 5.05 -11.25 4.29
CA ASP A 73 3.59 -11.22 4.21
C ASP A 73 3.11 -12.38 3.34
N HIS A 74 1.86 -12.81 3.52
CA HIS A 74 1.25 -13.90 2.76
C HIS A 74 2.08 -15.20 2.75
N GLN A 75 2.69 -15.53 3.90
CA GLN A 75 3.63 -16.64 4.04
C GLN A 75 3.05 -17.99 3.64
N GLU A 76 1.75 -18.20 3.81
CA GLU A 76 1.05 -19.42 3.38
C GLU A 76 1.14 -19.68 1.86
N TRP A 77 1.36 -18.62 1.07
CA TRP A 77 1.36 -18.67 -0.40
C TRP A 77 2.73 -18.41 -1.00
N LEU A 78 3.50 -17.48 -0.42
CA LEU A 78 4.73 -16.97 -1.04
C LEU A 78 6.00 -17.57 -0.43
N GLY A 79 5.88 -18.28 0.70
CA GLY A 79 7.00 -18.84 1.44
C GLY A 79 7.30 -18.12 2.76
N ASN A 80 8.16 -18.74 3.56
CA ASN A 80 8.45 -18.32 4.94
C ASN A 80 9.70 -17.45 5.07
N THR A 81 10.38 -17.17 3.98
CA THR A 81 11.61 -16.39 3.95
C THR A 81 11.52 -15.23 2.96
N ILE A 82 12.24 -14.16 3.25
CA ILE A 82 12.39 -13.02 2.34
C ILE A 82 12.88 -13.46 0.97
N SER A 83 13.77 -14.46 0.90
CA SER A 83 14.32 -14.99 -0.36
C SER A 83 13.26 -15.71 -1.19
N GLU A 84 12.38 -16.49 -0.58
CA GLU A 84 11.28 -17.16 -1.29
C GLU A 84 10.30 -16.11 -1.84
N ILE A 85 9.89 -15.15 -1.05
CA ILE A 85 9.00 -14.06 -1.46
C ILE A 85 9.65 -13.23 -2.59
N ALA A 86 10.96 -12.95 -2.49
CA ALA A 86 11.69 -12.24 -3.52
C ALA A 86 11.69 -12.99 -4.87
N ASN A 87 11.88 -14.31 -4.85
CA ASN A 87 11.83 -15.13 -6.04
C ASN A 87 10.43 -15.17 -6.69
N GLU A 88 9.35 -15.25 -5.88
CA GLU A 88 7.99 -15.18 -6.41
C GLU A 88 7.71 -13.82 -7.05
N LYS A 89 8.13 -12.70 -6.41
CA LYS A 89 7.98 -11.37 -6.98
C LYS A 89 8.84 -11.15 -8.23
N ALA A 90 10.06 -11.67 -8.26
CA ALA A 90 10.95 -11.61 -9.42
C ALA A 90 10.38 -12.35 -10.65
N GLY A 91 9.37 -13.18 -10.47
CA GLY A 91 8.67 -13.85 -11.56
C GLY A 91 8.05 -12.94 -12.60
N ILE A 92 7.76 -11.68 -12.26
CA ILE A 92 7.21 -10.67 -13.18
C ILE A 92 8.26 -10.07 -14.14
N ILE A 93 9.54 -10.28 -13.88
CA ILE A 93 10.60 -9.76 -14.74
C ILE A 93 10.47 -10.40 -16.13
N SER A 94 10.39 -9.57 -17.14
CA SER A 94 10.31 -10.02 -18.55
C SER A 94 11.67 -9.91 -19.24
N SER A 95 11.94 -10.80 -20.20
CA SER A 95 13.11 -10.66 -21.04
C SER A 95 12.99 -9.44 -21.96
N ASN A 96 14.06 -8.69 -22.13
CA ASN A 96 14.14 -7.47 -22.95
C ASN A 96 13.32 -6.26 -22.44
N ALA A 97 12.84 -6.30 -21.18
CA ALA A 97 12.19 -5.16 -20.55
C ALA A 97 12.89 -4.86 -19.22
N PRO A 98 13.29 -3.63 -18.93
CA PRO A 98 14.03 -3.29 -17.72
C PRO A 98 13.26 -3.65 -16.46
N CYS A 99 14.00 -3.95 -15.40
CA CYS A 99 13.47 -4.18 -14.05
C CYS A 99 13.98 -3.11 -13.09
N VAL A 100 13.08 -2.38 -12.47
CA VAL A 100 13.37 -1.39 -11.44
C VAL A 100 13.02 -1.94 -10.06
N CYS A 101 13.97 -1.90 -9.13
CA CYS A 101 13.85 -2.47 -7.80
C CYS A 101 14.05 -1.41 -6.71
N GLY A 102 12.99 -1.14 -5.93
CA GLY A 102 13.01 -0.30 -4.72
C GLY A 102 13.35 -1.07 -3.43
N ALA A 103 13.63 -2.38 -3.53
CA ALA A 103 13.90 -3.27 -2.40
C ALA A 103 15.40 -3.54 -2.24
N LEU A 104 16.15 -2.61 -1.67
CA LEU A 104 17.61 -2.69 -1.52
C LEU A 104 18.07 -3.99 -0.84
N ASN A 105 17.35 -4.44 0.19
CA ASN A 105 17.68 -5.65 0.96
C ASN A 105 17.60 -6.97 0.19
N THR A 106 16.95 -6.98 -0.97
CA THR A 106 16.78 -8.16 -1.83
C THR A 106 17.32 -7.96 -3.24
N GLY A 107 18.01 -6.85 -3.48
CA GLY A 107 18.55 -6.46 -4.78
C GLY A 107 19.38 -7.55 -5.45
N THR A 108 20.21 -8.28 -4.68
CA THR A 108 21.01 -9.40 -5.21
C THR A 108 20.13 -10.51 -5.80
N ILE A 109 19.08 -10.94 -5.10
CA ILE A 109 18.19 -12.02 -5.54
C ILE A 109 17.43 -11.61 -6.80
N ILE A 110 16.90 -10.38 -6.81
CA ILE A 110 16.17 -9.83 -7.96
C ILE A 110 17.10 -9.65 -9.15
N GLY A 111 18.31 -9.10 -8.93
CA GLY A 111 19.34 -8.89 -9.94
C GLY A 111 19.83 -10.19 -10.57
N GLU A 112 19.97 -11.29 -9.80
CA GLU A 112 20.28 -12.60 -10.36
C GLU A 112 19.19 -13.08 -11.34
N THR A 113 17.93 -12.82 -11.03
CA THR A 113 16.81 -13.18 -11.92
C THR A 113 16.79 -12.30 -13.16
N ALA A 114 17.04 -11.00 -13.03
CA ALA A 114 17.16 -10.09 -14.17
C ALA A 114 18.31 -10.50 -15.10
N ASN A 115 19.48 -10.82 -14.54
CA ASN A 115 20.63 -11.33 -15.30
C ASN A 115 20.32 -12.63 -16.07
N LYS A 116 19.62 -13.59 -15.45
CA LYS A 116 19.20 -14.82 -16.12
C LYS A 116 18.26 -14.56 -17.29
N LYS A 117 17.47 -13.50 -17.22
CA LYS A 117 16.55 -13.07 -18.28
C LYS A 117 17.18 -12.09 -19.28
N ASN A 118 18.46 -11.76 -19.09
CA ASN A 118 19.23 -10.83 -19.91
C ASN A 118 18.52 -9.47 -20.05
N THR A 119 18.15 -8.88 -18.90
CA THR A 119 17.43 -7.62 -18.84
C THR A 119 18.18 -6.60 -17.99
N ASP A 120 18.04 -5.32 -18.32
CA ASP A 120 18.60 -4.22 -17.54
C ASP A 120 17.95 -4.20 -16.14
N PHE A 121 18.81 -4.01 -15.13
CA PHE A 121 18.37 -4.01 -13.74
C PHE A 121 18.83 -2.72 -13.06
N TYR A 122 17.90 -2.01 -12.43
CA TYR A 122 18.16 -0.78 -11.71
C TYR A 122 17.75 -0.94 -10.23
N LEU A 123 18.72 -0.79 -9.31
CA LEU A 123 18.52 -0.95 -7.87
C LEU A 123 18.58 0.39 -7.15
N ILE A 124 17.61 0.65 -6.30
CA ILE A 124 17.63 1.84 -5.43
C ILE A 124 18.88 1.83 -4.53
N GLY A 125 19.54 2.96 -4.42
CA GLY A 125 20.76 3.15 -3.64
C GLY A 125 22.04 2.87 -4.40
N ASP A 126 21.97 2.07 -5.48
CA ASP A 126 23.10 1.79 -6.37
C ASP A 126 22.98 2.58 -7.68
N ASP A 127 21.88 2.41 -8.43
CA ASP A 127 21.69 3.01 -9.75
C ASP A 127 20.86 4.29 -9.71
N PHE A 128 20.01 4.45 -8.71
CA PHE A 128 19.20 5.66 -8.49
C PHE A 128 18.93 5.90 -7.02
N SER A 129 18.67 7.17 -6.66
CA SER A 129 18.38 7.55 -5.27
C SER A 129 17.52 8.80 -5.16
N LEU A 130 16.92 8.98 -3.99
CA LEU A 130 16.30 10.24 -3.57
C LEU A 130 16.95 10.65 -2.24
N SER A 131 17.57 11.83 -2.22
CA SER A 131 18.28 12.36 -1.05
C SER A 131 17.80 13.75 -0.68
N ASP A 132 17.76 14.05 0.62
CA ASP A 132 17.35 15.35 1.12
C ASP A 132 18.52 16.35 1.08
N THR A 133 18.22 17.59 0.70
CA THR A 133 19.14 18.72 0.68
C THR A 133 18.55 19.94 1.36
N ASN A 134 19.32 21.00 1.54
CA ASN A 134 18.84 22.26 2.13
C ASN A 134 17.78 22.99 1.27
N LYS A 135 17.60 22.59 -0.01
CA LYS A 135 16.66 23.22 -0.94
C LYS A 135 15.46 22.32 -1.30
N GLY A 136 15.34 21.18 -0.68
CA GLY A 136 14.39 20.14 -1.02
C GLY A 136 15.09 18.82 -1.27
N SER A 137 14.39 17.84 -1.80
CA SER A 137 15.00 16.55 -2.16
C SER A 137 15.51 16.57 -3.60
N VAL A 138 16.50 15.73 -3.87
CA VAL A 138 17.08 15.50 -5.19
C VAL A 138 16.94 14.04 -5.53
N TRP A 139 16.30 13.74 -6.64
CA TRP A 139 16.33 12.43 -7.26
C TRP A 139 17.42 12.39 -8.33
N SER A 140 18.18 11.32 -8.38
CA SER A 140 19.25 11.12 -9.35
C SER A 140 19.37 9.68 -9.80
N SER A 141 19.69 9.50 -11.08
CA SER A 141 20.16 8.27 -11.71
C SER A 141 21.53 8.50 -12.33
N GLU A 142 22.02 7.53 -13.10
CA GLU A 142 23.24 7.74 -13.93
C GLU A 142 23.02 8.74 -15.08
N ARG A 143 21.79 8.95 -15.52
CA ARG A 143 21.47 9.74 -16.74
C ARG A 143 20.83 11.07 -16.43
N GLU A 144 19.96 11.11 -15.42
CA GLU A 144 19.08 12.26 -15.17
C GLU A 144 19.10 12.67 -13.69
N THR A 145 18.74 13.93 -13.45
CA THR A 145 18.61 14.49 -12.10
C THR A 145 17.42 15.44 -12.04
N ILE A 146 16.61 15.28 -11.01
CA ILE A 146 15.51 16.22 -10.70
C ILE A 146 15.81 16.84 -9.33
N GLU A 147 16.04 18.15 -9.32
CA GLU A 147 16.36 18.90 -8.11
C GLU A 147 15.12 19.60 -7.53
N GLU A 148 15.23 20.08 -6.28
CA GLU A 148 14.23 20.89 -5.59
C GLU A 148 12.85 20.22 -5.48
N ILE A 149 12.82 18.90 -5.28
CA ILE A 149 11.58 18.14 -5.07
C ILE A 149 11.07 18.44 -3.66
N LYS A 150 9.81 18.87 -3.56
CA LYS A 150 9.12 19.17 -2.29
C LYS A 150 8.37 17.94 -1.81
N ILE A 151 9.01 17.13 -1.00
CA ILE A 151 8.40 15.93 -0.41
C ILE A 151 7.38 16.36 0.66
N PRO A 152 6.16 15.77 0.69
CA PRO A 152 5.21 16.00 1.78
C PRO A 152 5.82 15.63 3.14
N ASN A 153 5.66 16.49 4.14
CA ASN A 153 6.29 16.33 5.45
C ASN A 153 5.95 15.02 6.16
N HIS A 154 4.76 14.46 5.89
CA HIS A 154 4.29 13.21 6.48
C HIS A 154 4.76 11.96 5.75
N TRP A 155 5.64 12.08 4.74
CA TRP A 155 6.21 10.94 4.06
C TRP A 155 7.42 10.39 4.82
N ALA A 156 7.37 9.08 5.12
CA ALA A 156 8.48 8.33 5.65
C ALA A 156 9.38 7.79 4.51
N LYS A 157 10.36 6.98 4.87
CA LYS A 157 11.31 6.41 3.92
C LYS A 157 10.63 5.55 2.84
N GLY A 158 9.54 4.86 3.18
CA GLY A 158 8.80 4.00 2.24
C GLY A 158 8.24 4.78 1.05
N GLU A 159 7.56 5.90 1.30
CA GLU A 159 6.98 6.74 0.26
C GLU A 159 8.07 7.40 -0.59
N LYS A 160 9.16 7.86 0.04
CA LYS A 160 10.32 8.41 -0.67
C LYS A 160 10.96 7.39 -1.61
N ASN A 161 11.12 6.15 -1.16
CA ASN A 161 11.63 5.06 -1.99
C ASN A 161 10.66 4.73 -3.14
N ASN A 162 9.35 4.73 -2.89
CA ASN A 162 8.35 4.51 -3.93
C ASN A 162 8.39 5.60 -5.00
N LEU A 163 8.53 6.87 -4.60
CA LEU A 163 8.71 7.97 -5.54
C LEU A 163 9.99 7.80 -6.37
N ALA A 164 11.12 7.50 -5.71
CA ALA A 164 12.37 7.27 -6.40
C ALA A 164 12.27 6.13 -7.43
N THR A 165 11.60 5.03 -7.04
CA THR A 165 11.36 3.87 -7.90
C THR A 165 10.43 4.21 -9.06
N ALA A 166 9.39 5.01 -8.83
CA ALA A 166 8.48 5.46 -9.88
C ALA A 166 9.20 6.33 -10.92
N LEU A 167 10.02 7.29 -10.48
CA LEU A 167 10.80 8.15 -11.39
C LEU A 167 11.79 7.32 -12.21
N MET A 168 12.49 6.36 -11.59
CA MET A 168 13.39 5.46 -12.32
C MET A 168 12.63 4.59 -13.33
N SER A 169 11.41 4.18 -13.00
CA SER A 169 10.58 3.38 -13.90
C SER A 169 10.13 4.18 -15.13
N ILE A 170 9.83 5.47 -14.94
CA ILE A 170 9.53 6.38 -16.05
C ILE A 170 10.78 6.57 -16.94
N GLU A 171 11.95 6.82 -16.33
CA GLU A 171 13.20 6.96 -17.08
C GLU A 171 13.53 5.69 -17.87
N ALA A 172 13.39 4.52 -17.25
CA ALA A 172 13.67 3.24 -17.87
C ALA A 172 12.70 2.92 -19.03
N CYS A 173 11.45 3.40 -18.96
CA CYS A 173 10.49 3.30 -20.04
C CYS A 173 10.80 4.29 -21.17
N ASN A 174 10.88 5.58 -20.83
CA ASN A 174 11.22 6.67 -21.74
C ASN A 174 11.62 7.92 -20.93
N ALA A 175 12.90 8.29 -20.96
CA ALA A 175 13.43 9.43 -20.22
C ALA A 175 12.75 10.78 -20.58
N ASP A 176 12.25 10.94 -21.80
CA ASP A 176 11.53 12.15 -22.21
C ASP A 176 10.22 12.37 -21.45
N LEU A 177 9.69 11.34 -20.78
CA LEU A 177 8.49 11.41 -19.94
C LEU A 177 8.77 11.83 -18.50
N LEU A 178 10.03 11.97 -18.10
CA LEU A 178 10.35 12.45 -16.74
C LEU A 178 9.74 13.83 -16.48
N PRO A 179 9.04 14.00 -15.35
CA PRO A 179 8.44 15.29 -15.02
C PRO A 179 9.53 16.31 -14.66
N LYS A 180 9.30 17.58 -15.03
CA LYS A 180 10.07 18.67 -14.47
C LYS A 180 9.72 18.84 -12.99
N SER A 181 10.66 19.34 -12.19
CA SER A 181 10.48 19.60 -10.75
C SER A 181 9.20 20.36 -10.42
N GLU A 182 8.84 21.38 -11.21
CA GLU A 182 7.63 22.17 -10.99
C GLU A 182 6.35 21.35 -11.11
N SER A 183 6.23 20.56 -12.19
CA SER A 183 5.06 19.68 -12.41
C SER A 183 4.99 18.56 -11.37
N LEU A 184 6.15 18.00 -11.01
CA LEU A 184 6.23 16.98 -9.95
C LEU A 184 5.78 17.56 -8.61
N ASN A 185 6.22 18.75 -8.24
CA ASN A 185 5.84 19.42 -6.99
C ASN A 185 4.33 19.72 -6.93
N GLN A 186 3.73 20.17 -8.03
CA GLN A 186 2.26 20.35 -8.11
C GLN A 186 1.51 19.03 -7.89
N LEU A 187 1.99 17.94 -8.48
CA LEU A 187 1.42 16.61 -8.26
C LEU A 187 1.53 16.18 -6.79
N LEU A 188 2.72 16.31 -6.20
CA LEU A 188 3.00 15.88 -4.83
C LEU A 188 2.21 16.68 -3.79
N GLU A 189 1.95 17.97 -4.02
CA GLU A 189 1.14 18.81 -3.14
C GLU A 189 -0.30 18.33 -3.00
N SER A 190 -0.87 17.79 -4.08
CA SER A 190 -2.24 17.27 -4.12
C SER A 190 -2.33 15.75 -3.97
N PHE A 191 -1.19 15.06 -3.88
CA PHE A 191 -1.14 13.61 -3.89
C PHE A 191 -1.73 13.02 -2.59
N SER A 192 -2.81 12.27 -2.73
CA SER A 192 -3.45 11.55 -1.64
C SER A 192 -4.05 10.25 -2.16
N ILE A 193 -3.83 9.18 -1.45
CA ILE A 193 -4.45 7.88 -1.73
C ILE A 193 -5.42 7.57 -0.60
N PRO A 194 -6.71 7.29 -0.88
CA PRO A 194 -7.67 6.93 0.16
C PRO A 194 -7.16 5.78 1.04
N GLY A 195 -7.23 5.97 2.35
CA GLY A 195 -6.77 4.98 3.32
C GLY A 195 -5.25 4.75 3.38
N ARG A 196 -4.43 5.66 2.84
CA ARG A 196 -2.97 5.65 2.97
C ARG A 196 -2.50 6.93 3.65
N PHE A 197 -2.44 6.92 4.97
CA PHE A 197 -2.20 8.11 5.81
C PHE A 197 -3.13 9.28 5.43
N GLN A 198 -4.36 8.95 5.18
CA GLN A 198 -5.36 9.96 4.82
C GLN A 198 -5.78 10.70 6.08
N VAL A 199 -5.60 12.02 6.09
CA VAL A 199 -6.02 12.87 7.20
C VAL A 199 -7.32 13.56 6.84
N ILE A 200 -8.36 13.34 7.64
CA ILE A 200 -9.67 13.98 7.51
C ILE A 200 -9.92 14.76 8.79
N ASP A 201 -10.17 16.08 8.66
CA ASP A 201 -10.57 16.92 9.77
C ASP A 201 -12.08 16.78 10.02
N TYR A 202 -12.42 16.28 11.22
CA TYR A 202 -13.79 16.21 11.71
C TYR A 202 -13.82 16.67 13.18
N GLY A 203 -13.56 17.97 13.39
CA GLY A 203 -13.39 18.58 14.71
C GLY A 203 -12.06 18.23 15.39
N ILE A 204 -11.54 17.06 15.12
CA ILE A 204 -10.18 16.61 15.42
C ILE A 204 -9.65 15.82 14.21
N PRO A 205 -8.32 15.67 14.04
CA PRO A 205 -7.76 14.88 12.95
C PRO A 205 -8.13 13.41 13.07
N TRP A 206 -8.70 12.84 12.01
CA TRP A 206 -8.84 11.41 11.79
C TRP A 206 -7.78 10.96 10.80
N ILE A 207 -6.92 10.04 11.21
CA ILE A 207 -5.80 9.53 10.43
C ILE A 207 -6.10 8.09 10.06
N LEU A 208 -6.29 7.86 8.77
CA LEU A 208 -6.77 6.60 8.22
C LEU A 208 -5.65 5.92 7.43
N ASP A 209 -5.28 4.70 7.84
CA ASP A 209 -4.28 3.90 7.12
C ASP A 209 -4.63 2.42 7.16
N VAL A 210 -4.56 1.76 6.01
CA VAL A 210 -4.87 0.32 5.86
C VAL A 210 -3.71 -0.60 6.25
N ALA A 211 -2.73 -0.12 7.02
CA ALA A 211 -1.67 -0.95 7.56
C ALA A 211 -2.25 -2.15 8.30
N HIS A 212 -1.75 -3.36 8.02
CA HIS A 212 -2.32 -4.60 8.56
C HIS A 212 -1.27 -5.69 8.82
N ASN A 213 0.01 -5.37 8.66
CA ASN A 213 1.13 -6.25 8.99
C ASN A 213 2.22 -5.46 9.71
N PRO A 214 3.18 -6.12 10.41
CA PRO A 214 4.17 -5.46 11.23
C PRO A 214 5.02 -4.44 10.46
N ASN A 215 5.40 -4.73 9.23
CA ASN A 215 6.21 -3.81 8.42
C ASN A 215 5.43 -2.54 8.03
N ALA A 216 4.16 -2.69 7.66
CA ALA A 216 3.28 -1.55 7.42
C ALA A 216 3.01 -0.74 8.70
N ALA A 217 2.92 -1.39 9.87
CA ALA A 217 2.79 -0.74 11.16
C ALA A 217 4.00 0.15 11.49
N ILE A 218 5.21 -0.34 11.23
CA ILE A 218 6.45 0.44 11.43
C ILE A 218 6.44 1.67 10.52
N ASN A 219 6.16 1.52 9.23
CA ASN A 219 6.10 2.65 8.29
C ASN A 219 5.00 3.65 8.68
N PHE A 220 3.83 3.15 9.10
CA PHE A 220 2.74 4.01 9.55
C PHE A 220 3.12 4.79 10.81
N LYS A 221 3.79 4.14 11.79
CA LYS A 221 4.32 4.80 12.97
C LYS A 221 5.31 5.90 12.61
N GLU A 222 6.29 5.62 11.74
CA GLU A 222 7.27 6.61 11.28
C GLU A 222 6.57 7.86 10.70
N ARG A 223 5.48 7.68 9.98
CA ARG A 223 4.66 8.79 9.46
C ARG A 223 3.91 9.53 10.58
N LEU A 224 3.35 8.83 11.55
CA LEU A 224 2.71 9.45 12.71
C LEU A 224 3.69 10.30 13.53
N GLU A 225 4.95 9.90 13.60
CA GLU A 225 6.01 10.66 14.29
C GLU A 225 6.40 11.96 13.57
N THR A 226 6.07 12.12 12.28
CA THR A 226 6.33 13.37 11.54
C THR A 226 5.29 14.45 11.82
N ILE A 227 4.17 14.10 12.41
CA ILE A 227 3.13 15.04 12.85
C ILE A 227 3.17 15.15 14.37
N GLU A 228 2.92 16.33 14.90
CA GLU A 228 2.97 16.59 16.34
C GLU A 228 1.78 15.96 17.06
N LEU A 229 1.80 14.62 17.18
CA LEU A 229 0.85 13.87 18.00
C LEU A 229 1.28 13.96 19.47
N THR A 230 0.34 14.29 20.34
CA THR A 230 0.56 14.19 21.77
C THR A 230 0.19 12.79 22.28
N ASP A 231 0.29 12.57 23.59
CA ASP A 231 0.03 11.30 24.27
C ASP A 231 -1.46 10.92 24.42
N LYS A 232 -2.39 11.66 23.80
CA LYS A 232 -3.84 11.44 23.93
C LYS A 232 -4.51 11.00 22.62
N ASN A 233 -3.89 10.06 21.93
CA ASN A 233 -4.47 9.53 20.69
C ASN A 233 -5.33 8.30 20.97
N ILE A 234 -6.39 8.13 20.20
CA ILE A 234 -7.27 6.97 20.23
C ILE A 234 -7.01 6.17 18.95
N MET A 235 -6.85 4.86 19.07
CA MET A 235 -6.78 3.97 17.90
C MET A 235 -8.02 3.10 17.81
N ILE A 236 -8.70 3.16 16.67
CA ILE A 236 -9.73 2.17 16.28
C ILE A 236 -9.02 1.08 15.48
N LEU A 237 -9.05 -0.14 15.99
CA LEU A 237 -8.32 -1.27 15.45
C LEU A 237 -9.22 -2.48 15.21
N SER A 238 -9.09 -3.07 14.04
CA SER A 238 -9.54 -4.42 13.77
C SER A 238 -8.62 -5.11 12.77
N LEU A 239 -8.34 -6.39 12.95
CA LEU A 239 -7.39 -7.15 12.14
C LEU A 239 -7.98 -8.47 11.64
N MET A 240 -7.41 -8.99 10.57
CA MET A 240 -7.71 -10.34 10.07
C MET A 240 -6.94 -11.39 10.86
N LYS A 241 -7.51 -12.61 10.98
CA LYS A 241 -6.96 -13.75 11.75
C LYS A 241 -5.56 -14.21 11.30
N ASP A 242 -5.23 -14.00 10.04
CA ASP A 242 -3.94 -14.35 9.45
C ASP A 242 -2.82 -13.35 9.77
N LYS A 243 -3.11 -12.27 10.51
CA LYS A 243 -2.15 -11.21 10.83
C LYS A 243 -1.61 -11.32 12.26
N ASN A 244 -0.37 -10.90 12.45
CA ASN A 244 0.30 -10.91 13.76
C ASN A 244 -0.08 -9.65 14.55
N LEU A 245 -1.12 -9.76 15.41
CA LEU A 245 -1.64 -8.67 16.23
C LEU A 245 -0.59 -8.13 17.20
N GLU A 246 0.14 -9.00 17.90
CA GLU A 246 1.08 -8.62 18.96
C GLU A 246 2.22 -7.76 18.39
N GLU A 247 2.76 -8.17 17.27
CA GLU A 247 3.84 -7.45 16.61
C GLU A 247 3.34 -6.14 15.97
N PHE A 248 2.12 -6.16 15.40
CA PHE A 248 1.48 -4.97 14.86
C PHE A 248 1.30 -3.88 15.92
N VAL A 249 0.66 -4.20 17.05
CA VAL A 249 0.35 -3.21 18.10
C VAL A 249 1.60 -2.70 18.83
N SER A 250 2.68 -3.50 18.89
CA SER A 250 3.94 -3.07 19.52
C SER A 250 4.51 -1.79 18.91
N SER A 251 4.21 -1.51 17.65
CA SER A 251 4.62 -0.27 17.00
C SER A 251 3.95 0.97 17.60
N PHE A 252 2.80 0.83 18.25
CA PHE A 252 1.95 1.96 18.64
C PHE A 252 1.78 2.14 20.16
N GLU A 253 2.32 1.24 20.98
CA GLU A 253 2.14 1.21 22.45
C GLU A 253 2.44 2.55 23.15
N ASN A 254 3.42 3.29 22.65
CA ASN A 254 3.86 4.56 23.26
C ASN A 254 3.14 5.81 22.73
N ILE A 255 2.27 5.68 21.73
CA ILE A 255 1.59 6.82 21.09
C ILE A 255 0.07 6.74 21.19
N ILE A 256 -0.46 5.60 21.65
CA ILE A 256 -1.90 5.37 21.80
C ILE A 256 -2.26 5.32 23.28
N ALA A 257 -3.14 6.22 23.70
CA ALA A 257 -3.64 6.26 25.07
C ALA A 257 -4.85 5.34 25.26
N LYS A 258 -5.70 5.20 24.24
CA LYS A 258 -6.90 4.39 24.28
C LYS A 258 -7.10 3.56 23.03
N TRP A 259 -7.43 2.30 23.22
CA TRP A 259 -7.75 1.37 22.14
C TRP A 259 -9.25 1.17 22.05
N VAL A 260 -9.80 1.29 20.87
CA VAL A 260 -11.18 0.94 20.55
C VAL A 260 -11.11 -0.20 19.54
N VAL A 261 -11.63 -1.35 19.89
CA VAL A 261 -11.54 -2.55 19.07
C VAL A 261 -12.93 -3.06 18.70
N CYS A 262 -13.08 -3.54 17.49
CA CYS A 262 -14.36 -4.05 17.00
C CYS A 262 -14.17 -5.26 16.07
N THR A 263 -15.26 -5.96 15.81
CA THR A 263 -15.31 -7.08 14.86
C THR A 263 -15.75 -6.57 13.49
N MET A 264 -14.97 -6.81 12.43
CA MET A 264 -15.40 -6.50 11.06
C MET A 264 -16.42 -7.52 10.55
N ASN A 265 -17.29 -7.10 9.66
CA ASN A 265 -18.32 -7.96 9.08
C ASN A 265 -17.75 -8.95 8.03
N THR A 266 -16.81 -9.77 8.49
CA THR A 266 -16.20 -10.85 7.69
C THR A 266 -15.79 -12.02 8.57
N SER A 267 -15.94 -13.24 8.08
CA SER A 267 -15.54 -14.46 8.80
C SER A 267 -14.04 -14.55 9.11
N ARG A 268 -13.24 -13.75 8.43
CA ARG A 268 -11.78 -13.66 8.60
C ARG A 268 -11.35 -12.68 9.69
N SER A 269 -12.27 -11.87 10.23
CA SER A 269 -11.96 -10.91 11.31
C SER A 269 -11.59 -11.64 12.61
N ILE A 270 -10.58 -11.12 13.32
CA ILE A 270 -10.45 -11.39 14.77
C ILE A 270 -11.62 -10.68 15.46
N SER A 271 -12.19 -11.29 16.49
CA SER A 271 -13.27 -10.60 17.24
C SER A 271 -12.70 -9.49 18.14
N GLY A 272 -13.52 -8.46 18.40
CA GLY A 272 -13.13 -7.37 19.29
C GLY A 272 -12.74 -7.86 20.68
N GLU A 273 -13.46 -8.88 21.22
CA GLU A 273 -13.18 -9.51 22.50
C GLU A 273 -11.79 -10.19 22.50
N GLU A 274 -11.46 -10.95 21.45
CA GLU A 274 -10.15 -11.60 21.32
C GLU A 274 -9.04 -10.57 21.19
N ILE A 275 -9.23 -9.50 20.42
CA ILE A 275 -8.25 -8.41 20.33
C ILE A 275 -8.04 -7.81 21.73
N SER A 276 -9.11 -7.49 22.45
CA SER A 276 -9.05 -6.90 23.80
C SER A 276 -8.31 -7.78 24.79
N GLU A 277 -8.58 -9.11 24.77
CA GLU A 277 -7.87 -10.06 25.63
C GLU A 277 -6.37 -10.06 25.36
N ARG A 278 -5.98 -10.14 24.08
CA ARG A 278 -4.58 -10.15 23.65
C ARG A 278 -3.86 -8.83 23.95
N LEU A 279 -4.52 -7.67 23.80
CA LEU A 279 -4.00 -6.37 24.22
C LEU A 279 -3.78 -6.30 25.73
N SER A 280 -4.74 -6.82 26.53
CA SER A 280 -4.63 -6.86 27.99
C SER A 280 -3.48 -7.73 28.47
N GLN A 281 -3.21 -8.85 27.80
CA GLN A 281 -2.04 -9.72 28.07
C GLN A 281 -0.71 -8.98 27.83
N LYS A 282 -0.69 -8.00 26.93
CA LYS A 282 0.46 -7.11 26.71
C LYS A 282 0.55 -5.94 27.71
N GLY A 283 -0.43 -5.79 28.61
CA GLY A 283 -0.48 -4.69 29.57
C GLY A 283 -1.15 -3.41 29.03
N LEU A 284 -1.78 -3.48 27.86
CA LEU A 284 -2.57 -2.37 27.29
C LEU A 284 -3.99 -2.46 27.87
N LEU A 285 -4.28 -1.66 28.90
CA LEU A 285 -5.47 -1.83 29.73
C LEU A 285 -6.65 -0.91 29.36
N ASP A 286 -6.40 0.23 28.71
CA ASP A 286 -7.48 1.13 28.27
C ASP A 286 -8.04 0.67 26.92
N VAL A 287 -8.81 -0.40 26.94
CA VAL A 287 -9.44 -1.02 25.76
C VAL A 287 -10.95 -0.98 25.89
N THR A 288 -11.63 -0.44 24.87
CA THR A 288 -13.09 -0.49 24.73
C THR A 288 -13.43 -1.44 23.59
N VAL A 289 -14.30 -2.41 23.84
CA VAL A 289 -14.79 -3.37 22.84
C VAL A 289 -16.15 -2.92 22.34
N LEU A 290 -16.31 -2.88 21.03
CA LEU A 290 -17.56 -2.57 20.34
C LEU A 290 -17.89 -3.67 19.33
N THR A 291 -19.15 -3.80 18.95
CA THR A 291 -19.62 -4.95 18.16
C THR A 291 -19.14 -4.85 16.70
N ASP A 292 -19.15 -3.65 16.14
CA ASP A 292 -18.85 -3.40 14.74
C ASP A 292 -18.16 -2.03 14.54
N PRO A 293 -17.68 -1.75 13.32
CA PRO A 293 -17.02 -0.48 13.01
C PRO A 293 -17.90 0.76 13.19
N ASP A 294 -19.18 0.70 12.86
CA ASP A 294 -20.07 1.86 12.93
C ASP A 294 -20.27 2.30 14.40
N GLU A 295 -20.49 1.35 15.31
CA GLU A 295 -20.52 1.63 16.76
C GLU A 295 -19.19 2.21 17.25
N ALA A 296 -18.05 1.76 16.69
CA ALA A 296 -16.75 2.31 17.06
C ALA A 296 -16.59 3.77 16.63
N PHE A 297 -17.07 4.14 15.45
CA PHE A 297 -17.01 5.53 14.96
C PHE A 297 -17.97 6.43 15.77
N GLU A 298 -19.21 5.98 16.05
CA GLU A 298 -20.18 6.72 16.87
C GLU A 298 -19.68 6.89 18.31
N TYR A 299 -19.05 5.87 18.89
CA TYR A 299 -18.46 5.96 20.23
C TYR A 299 -17.44 7.11 20.34
N ILE A 300 -16.63 7.30 19.32
CA ILE A 300 -15.65 8.42 19.29
C ILE A 300 -16.35 9.76 19.39
N GLU A 301 -17.50 9.99 18.75
CA GLU A 301 -18.25 11.24 18.87
C GLU A 301 -18.62 11.55 20.32
N THR A 302 -18.79 10.54 21.16
CA THR A 302 -19.16 10.72 22.57
C THR A 302 -17.99 11.10 23.48
N ILE A 303 -16.74 10.82 23.05
CA ILE A 303 -15.53 10.96 23.87
C ILE A 303 -14.46 11.86 23.28
N ASN A 304 -14.64 12.40 22.07
CA ASN A 304 -13.64 13.12 21.30
C ASN A 304 -13.13 14.41 21.94
N HIS A 305 -13.83 14.97 22.93
CA HIS A 305 -13.44 16.21 23.62
C HIS A 305 -12.10 16.14 24.38
N ASN A 306 -11.53 14.95 24.52
CA ASN A 306 -10.30 14.71 25.28
C ASN A 306 -9.20 13.99 24.48
N CYS A 307 -9.31 13.87 23.16
CA CYS A 307 -8.26 13.28 22.34
C CYS A 307 -7.72 14.26 21.30
N ASN A 308 -6.48 14.01 20.85
CA ASN A 308 -5.80 14.87 19.89
C ASN A 308 -5.93 14.39 18.46
N ALA A 309 -6.02 13.08 18.27
CA ALA A 309 -6.28 12.44 17.00
C ALA A 309 -6.99 11.10 17.19
N VAL A 310 -7.75 10.72 16.19
CA VAL A 310 -8.29 9.36 16.02
C VAL A 310 -7.53 8.68 14.89
N ILE A 311 -6.98 7.51 15.18
CA ILE A 311 -6.24 6.70 14.22
C ILE A 311 -7.08 5.47 13.90
N VAL A 312 -7.35 5.20 12.62
CA VAL A 312 -8.14 4.06 12.18
C VAL A 312 -7.28 3.19 11.30
N THR A 313 -7.08 1.92 11.69
CA THR A 313 -6.14 1.04 11.00
C THR A 313 -6.44 -0.45 11.19
N GLY A 314 -5.73 -1.30 10.45
CA GLY A 314 -5.71 -2.74 10.56
C GLY A 314 -6.33 -3.50 9.40
N SER A 315 -7.16 -2.86 8.57
CA SER A 315 -7.75 -3.49 7.37
C SER A 315 -8.43 -2.45 6.47
N PHE A 316 -8.57 -2.79 5.20
CA PHE A 316 -9.49 -2.07 4.29
C PHE A 316 -10.95 -2.13 4.77
N GLU A 317 -11.34 -3.23 5.42
CA GLU A 317 -12.71 -3.50 5.91
C GLU A 317 -13.11 -2.60 7.11
N ILE A 318 -12.19 -1.87 7.72
CA ILE A 318 -12.50 -0.87 8.75
C ILE A 318 -12.25 0.55 8.22
N VAL A 319 -11.19 0.75 7.44
CA VAL A 319 -10.80 2.07 6.92
C VAL A 319 -11.79 2.55 5.86
N GLY A 320 -12.22 1.68 4.93
CA GLY A 320 -13.21 2.03 3.91
C GLY A 320 -14.55 2.51 4.49
N PRO A 321 -15.20 1.76 5.37
CA PRO A 321 -16.40 2.21 6.10
C PRO A 321 -16.18 3.53 6.87
N CYS A 322 -15.02 3.73 7.49
CA CYS A 322 -14.70 4.97 8.18
C CYS A 322 -14.66 6.18 7.24
N ILE A 323 -14.07 6.04 6.06
CA ILE A 323 -14.07 7.11 5.04
C ILE A 323 -15.51 7.48 4.68
N GLN A 324 -16.34 6.48 4.36
CA GLN A 324 -17.74 6.69 4.01
C GLN A 324 -18.54 7.34 5.16
N TRP A 325 -18.31 6.87 6.39
CA TRP A 325 -18.97 7.44 7.57
C TRP A 325 -18.60 8.91 7.77
N LEU A 326 -17.32 9.29 7.65
CA LEU A 326 -16.85 10.67 7.75
C LEU A 326 -17.37 11.55 6.60
N GLU A 327 -17.49 11.02 5.39
CA GLU A 327 -18.04 11.74 4.25
C GLU A 327 -19.53 12.04 4.43
N ASN A 328 -20.29 11.11 5.01
CA ASN A 328 -21.71 11.28 5.28
C ASN A 328 -22.01 12.29 6.42
N LYS A 329 -21.00 12.64 7.23
CA LYS A 329 -21.11 13.60 8.36
C LYS A 329 -20.73 15.03 7.96
N LYS A 330 -20.12 15.25 6.80
CA LYS A 330 -19.82 16.56 6.21
C LYS A 330 -21.03 17.18 5.54
#